data_d11b1dd8610aa85e16d7b5e6e882a556
#
_entry.id   d11b1dd8610aa85e16d7b5e6e882a556
#
_cell.length_a   1.000
_cell.length_b   1.000
_cell.length_c   1.000
_cell.angle_alpha   90.00
_cell.angle_beta   90.00
_cell.angle_gamma   90.00
#
_symmetry.space_group_name_H-M   'P 1'
#
loop_
_entity.id
_entity.type
_entity.pdbx_description
1 polymer ?
#
loop_
_entity_poly.entity_id
_entity_poly.type
_entity_poly.pdbx_seq_one_letter_code
_entity_poly.pdbx_strand_id
1 'polypeptide(L)'
;RRQRQMCIRDRSLAEWGQKIIEGERKRTSQGGIPIYNPTIAKVKVHYDIFMEGYEKQKSLQSLTNRSLEQLASMRVQADRLILDIWNQVEAKFQDVSPNEKRLEKCRDYGLIYYYRTGEKQNKEIL
;
A
#
# COMPACT_ATOMS: atom_id res chain seq x y z
N ARG A 1 10.43 5.12 1.68
CA ARG A 1 11.90 4.89 1.74
C ARG A 1 12.32 3.98 2.92
N ARG A 2 11.81 4.16 4.14
CA ARG A 2 12.15 3.32 5.33
C ARG A 2 11.82 1.83 5.13
N GLN A 3 10.65 1.49 4.60
CA GLN A 3 10.25 0.08 4.38
C GLN A 3 11.13 -0.65 3.36
N ARG A 4 11.58 0.03 2.28
CA ARG A 4 12.51 -0.59 1.32
C ARG A 4 13.87 -0.89 1.91
N GLN A 5 14.38 -0.02 2.78
CA GLN A 5 15.67 -0.26 3.48
C GLN A 5 15.58 -1.41 4.48
N MET A 6 14.44 -1.59 5.18
CA MET A 6 14.22 -2.74 6.06
C MET A 6 14.21 -4.05 5.26
N CYS A 7 13.45 -4.13 4.15
CA CYS A 7 13.40 -5.33 3.31
C CYS A 7 14.78 -5.73 2.73
N ILE A 8 15.64 -4.77 2.39
CA ILE A 8 17.00 -5.05 1.92
C ILE A 8 17.85 -5.61 3.05
N ARG A 9 17.78 -5.04 4.24
CA ARG A 9 18.50 -5.53 5.43
C ARG A 9 18.08 -6.94 5.82
N ASP A 10 16.76 -7.20 5.84
CA ASP A 10 16.21 -8.50 6.20
C ASP A 10 16.62 -9.59 5.21
N ARG A 11 16.61 -9.28 3.92
CA ARG A 11 17.11 -10.19 2.89
C ARG A 11 18.58 -10.48 3.06
N SER A 12 19.38 -9.44 3.27
CA SER A 12 20.82 -9.58 3.50
C SER A 12 21.09 -10.40 4.76
N LEU A 13 20.33 -10.19 5.82
CA LEU A 13 20.46 -10.96 7.08
C LEU A 13 20.12 -12.44 6.85
N ALA A 14 19.08 -12.75 6.08
CA ALA A 14 18.73 -14.12 5.74
C ALA A 14 19.85 -14.82 4.96
N GLU A 15 20.39 -14.15 3.93
CA GLU A 15 21.47 -14.71 3.10
C GLU A 15 22.78 -14.89 3.88
N TRP A 16 23.20 -13.88 4.64
CA TRP A 16 24.44 -13.95 5.41
C TRP A 16 24.34 -14.89 6.60
N GLY A 17 23.20 -14.96 7.27
CA GLY A 17 22.96 -15.90 8.36
C GLY A 17 23.12 -17.34 7.90
N GLN A 18 22.55 -17.71 6.75
CA GLN A 18 22.74 -19.03 6.16
C GLN A 18 24.20 -19.29 5.81
N LYS A 19 24.90 -18.36 5.16
CA LYS A 19 26.31 -18.49 4.80
C LYS A 19 27.20 -18.69 6.02
N ILE A 20 26.93 -18.00 7.13
CA ILE A 20 27.70 -18.16 8.38
C ILE A 20 27.50 -19.56 8.96
N ILE A 21 26.25 -20.05 9.03
CA ILE A 21 25.93 -21.37 9.56
C ILE A 21 26.57 -22.47 8.72
N GLU A 22 26.44 -22.40 7.40
CA GLU A 22 27.05 -23.36 6.47
C GLU A 22 28.58 -23.29 6.48
N GLY A 23 29.14 -22.08 6.52
CA GLY A 23 30.57 -21.86 6.56
C GLY A 23 31.22 -22.47 7.82
N GLU A 24 30.60 -22.28 9.00
CA GLU A 24 31.10 -22.87 10.24
C GLU A 24 30.97 -24.40 10.24
N ARG A 25 29.86 -24.93 9.72
CA ARG A 25 29.68 -26.37 9.54
C ARG A 25 30.76 -26.99 8.65
N LYS A 26 31.06 -26.32 7.53
CA LYS A 26 32.12 -26.77 6.60
C LYS A 26 33.49 -26.69 7.26
N ARG A 27 33.82 -25.61 7.97
CA ARG A 27 35.06 -25.39 8.65
C ARG A 27 35.31 -26.45 9.73
N THR A 28 34.30 -26.75 10.55
CA THR A 28 34.37 -27.77 11.61
C THR A 28 34.47 -29.19 11.07
N SER A 29 33.80 -29.50 9.94
CA SER A 29 33.93 -30.79 9.27
C SER A 29 35.35 -31.04 8.71
N GLN A 30 36.12 -30.00 8.47
CA GLN A 30 37.50 -30.05 8.02
C GLN A 30 38.51 -30.03 9.18
N GLY A 31 38.08 -30.23 10.40
CA GLY A 31 38.94 -30.27 11.61
C GLY A 31 39.19 -28.91 12.23
N GLY A 32 38.49 -27.86 11.84
CA GLY A 32 38.57 -26.56 12.48
C GLY A 32 37.98 -26.57 13.91
N ILE A 33 38.56 -25.80 14.81
CA ILE A 33 38.07 -25.67 16.18
C ILE A 33 36.74 -24.89 16.19
N PRO A 34 35.65 -25.43 16.77
CA PRO A 34 34.38 -24.74 16.84
C PRO A 34 34.44 -23.38 17.51
N ILE A 35 33.66 -22.41 17.04
CA ILE A 35 33.52 -21.12 17.71
C ILE A 35 32.62 -21.28 18.94
N TYR A 36 33.09 -20.82 20.10
CA TYR A 36 32.39 -21.00 21.36
C TYR A 36 31.59 -19.79 21.83
N ASN A 37 31.89 -18.59 21.36
CA ASN A 37 31.18 -17.39 21.82
C ASN A 37 30.91 -16.39 20.68
N PRO A 38 29.66 -16.38 20.18
CA PRO A 38 28.57 -17.30 20.47
C PRO A 38 28.77 -18.66 19.78
N THR A 39 28.18 -19.72 20.34
CA THR A 39 28.15 -21.02 19.64
C THR A 39 27.29 -20.97 18.40
N ILE A 40 27.66 -21.71 17.34
CA ILE A 40 26.86 -21.76 16.10
C ILE A 40 25.45 -22.30 16.33
N ALA A 41 25.27 -23.18 17.32
CA ALA A 41 23.97 -23.67 17.72
C ALA A 41 23.06 -22.51 18.22
N LYS A 42 23.59 -21.61 19.02
CA LYS A 42 22.86 -20.42 19.50
C LYS A 42 22.54 -19.47 18.35
N VAL A 43 23.48 -19.24 17.45
CA VAL A 43 23.27 -18.43 16.24
C VAL A 43 22.17 -19.03 15.40
N LYS A 44 22.18 -20.35 15.19
CA LYS A 44 21.16 -21.05 14.40
C LYS A 44 19.77 -20.92 15.01
N VAL A 45 19.60 -21.04 16.32
CA VAL A 45 18.30 -20.86 16.97
C VAL A 45 17.72 -19.47 16.70
N HIS A 46 18.52 -18.42 16.87
CA HIS A 46 18.06 -17.05 16.60
C HIS A 46 17.79 -16.81 15.11
N TYR A 47 18.57 -17.43 14.23
CA TYR A 47 18.36 -17.37 12.80
C TYR A 47 17.05 -18.06 12.38
N ASP A 48 16.75 -19.23 12.92
CA ASP A 48 15.52 -19.97 12.62
C ASP A 48 14.28 -19.17 13.09
N ILE A 49 14.32 -18.56 14.27
CA ILE A 49 13.26 -17.66 14.78
C ILE A 49 13.09 -16.44 13.86
N PHE A 50 14.19 -15.83 13.43
CA PHE A 50 14.15 -14.72 12.47
C PHE A 50 13.53 -15.14 11.15
N MET A 51 13.92 -16.27 10.59
CA MET A 51 13.41 -16.77 9.31
C MET A 51 11.91 -17.07 9.36
N GLU A 52 11.44 -17.66 10.45
CA GLU A 52 9.99 -17.89 10.64
C GLU A 52 9.19 -16.58 10.62
N GLY A 53 9.67 -15.57 11.36
CA GLY A 53 9.05 -14.24 11.37
C GLY A 53 9.13 -13.55 10.01
N TYR A 54 10.24 -13.68 9.30
CA TYR A 54 10.47 -13.10 7.99
C TYR A 54 9.56 -13.70 6.91
N GLU A 55 9.40 -15.02 6.88
CA GLU A 55 8.50 -15.70 5.95
C GLU A 55 7.04 -15.34 6.23
N LYS A 56 6.64 -15.31 7.50
CA LYS A 56 5.30 -14.88 7.90
C LYS A 56 5.03 -13.43 7.47
N GLN A 57 5.97 -12.52 7.67
CA GLN A 57 5.85 -11.14 7.22
C GLN A 57 5.67 -11.05 5.70
N LYS A 58 6.45 -11.80 4.92
CA LYS A 58 6.31 -11.83 3.46
C LYS A 58 4.95 -12.34 3.00
N SER A 59 4.45 -13.38 3.64
CA SER A 59 3.13 -13.93 3.35
C SER A 59 2.03 -12.89 3.62
N LEU A 60 2.07 -12.21 4.78
CA LEU A 60 1.12 -11.16 5.12
C LEU A 60 1.23 -9.95 4.18
N GLN A 61 2.42 -9.58 3.78
CA GLN A 61 2.64 -8.49 2.81
C GLN A 61 2.04 -8.83 1.44
N SER A 62 2.21 -10.07 0.97
CA SER A 62 1.60 -10.54 -0.27
C SER A 62 0.08 -10.49 -0.20
N LEU A 63 -0.51 -10.92 0.93
CA LEU A 63 -1.96 -10.85 1.15
C LEU A 63 -2.46 -9.40 1.14
N THR A 64 -1.75 -8.50 1.82
CA THR A 64 -2.08 -7.07 1.84
C THR A 64 -2.03 -6.46 0.45
N ASN A 65 -0.97 -6.74 -0.33
CA ASN A 65 -0.84 -6.24 -1.70
C ASN A 65 -1.99 -6.71 -2.59
N ARG A 66 -2.37 -7.99 -2.50
CA ARG A 66 -3.51 -8.53 -3.23
C ARG A 66 -4.83 -7.83 -2.86
N SER A 67 -5.04 -7.57 -1.57
CA SER A 67 -6.22 -6.84 -1.10
C SER A 67 -6.25 -5.39 -1.59
N LEU A 68 -5.09 -4.72 -1.64
CA LEU A 68 -4.97 -3.37 -2.20
C LEU A 68 -5.26 -3.32 -3.71
N GLU A 69 -4.80 -4.32 -4.46
CA GLU A 69 -5.11 -4.43 -5.90
C GLU A 69 -6.62 -4.63 -6.14
N GLN A 70 -7.25 -5.50 -5.35
CA GLN A 70 -8.70 -5.69 -5.41
C GLN A 70 -9.45 -4.38 -5.08
N LEU A 71 -9.04 -3.68 -4.03
CA LEU A 71 -9.63 -2.40 -3.65
C LEU A 71 -9.45 -1.34 -4.75
N ALA A 72 -8.27 -1.27 -5.38
CA ALA A 72 -8.02 -0.36 -6.48
C ALA A 72 -8.93 -0.63 -7.68
N SER A 73 -9.15 -1.91 -8.03
CA SER A 73 -10.09 -2.33 -9.07
C SER A 73 -11.53 -1.92 -8.75
N MET A 74 -11.97 -2.12 -7.50
CA MET A 74 -13.30 -1.73 -7.05
C MET A 74 -13.51 -0.21 -7.08
N ARG A 75 -12.48 0.58 -6.75
CA ARG A 75 -12.55 2.05 -6.84
C ARG A 75 -12.86 2.53 -8.27
N VAL A 76 -12.19 1.97 -9.27
CA VAL A 76 -12.44 2.32 -10.66
C VAL A 76 -13.90 2.07 -11.06
N GLN A 77 -14.48 0.96 -10.59
CA GLN A 77 -15.89 0.65 -10.85
C GLN A 77 -16.83 1.61 -10.12
N ALA A 78 -16.53 1.90 -8.84
CA ALA A 78 -17.31 2.85 -8.06
C ALA A 78 -17.28 4.25 -8.66
N ASP A 79 -16.11 4.74 -9.07
CA ASP A 79 -15.95 6.06 -9.68
C ASP A 79 -16.78 6.18 -11.00
N ARG A 80 -16.81 5.12 -11.80
CA ARG A 80 -17.65 5.09 -13.02
C ARG A 80 -19.14 5.17 -12.69
N LEU A 81 -19.58 4.41 -11.70
CA LEU A 81 -21.00 4.44 -11.27
C LEU A 81 -21.38 5.79 -10.69
N ILE A 82 -20.51 6.39 -9.86
CA ILE A 82 -20.74 7.72 -9.30
C ILE A 82 -20.84 8.76 -10.41
N LEU A 83 -19.94 8.72 -11.40
CA LEU A 83 -19.96 9.64 -12.52
C LEU A 83 -21.25 9.48 -13.36
N ASP A 84 -21.69 8.26 -13.61
CA ASP A 84 -22.91 7.97 -14.34
C ASP A 84 -24.15 8.51 -13.59
N ILE A 85 -24.24 8.28 -12.29
CA ILE A 85 -25.30 8.82 -11.45
C ILE A 85 -25.29 10.36 -11.48
N TRP A 86 -24.14 10.98 -11.34
CA TRP A 86 -24.02 12.44 -11.38
C TRP A 86 -24.46 13.02 -12.73
N ASN A 87 -24.08 12.39 -13.84
CA ASN A 87 -24.53 12.79 -15.18
C ASN A 87 -26.05 12.69 -15.32
N GLN A 88 -26.66 11.63 -14.78
CA GLN A 88 -28.12 11.46 -14.79
C GLN A 88 -28.82 12.52 -13.94
N VAL A 89 -28.27 12.86 -12.77
CA VAL A 89 -28.82 13.93 -11.90
C VAL A 89 -28.74 15.29 -12.59
N GLU A 90 -27.61 15.62 -13.21
CA GLU A 90 -27.46 16.88 -13.97
C GLU A 90 -28.42 16.95 -15.14
N ALA A 91 -28.59 15.88 -15.88
CA ALA A 91 -29.54 15.80 -17.00
C ALA A 91 -30.98 16.00 -16.51
N LYS A 92 -31.36 15.40 -15.38
CA LYS A 92 -32.71 15.53 -14.80
C LYS A 92 -33.05 16.96 -14.41
N PHE A 93 -32.07 17.72 -13.93
CA PHE A 93 -32.28 19.10 -13.47
C PHE A 93 -31.87 20.15 -14.52
N GLN A 94 -31.59 19.75 -15.76
CA GLN A 94 -31.15 20.65 -16.83
C GLN A 94 -32.13 21.82 -17.10
N ASP A 95 -33.43 21.57 -16.97
CA ASP A 95 -34.50 22.56 -17.25
C ASP A 95 -34.80 23.49 -16.06
N VAL A 96 -34.12 23.30 -14.92
CA VAL A 96 -34.34 24.12 -13.72
C VAL A 96 -33.64 25.46 -13.85
N SER A 97 -34.41 26.54 -13.85
CA SER A 97 -33.92 27.92 -13.87
C SER A 97 -34.23 28.63 -12.53
N PRO A 98 -33.38 29.51 -11.98
CA PRO A 98 -32.05 29.88 -12.44
C PRO A 98 -30.99 28.80 -12.16
N ASN A 99 -29.80 28.97 -12.76
CA ASN A 99 -28.68 28.02 -12.64
C ASN A 99 -28.30 27.70 -11.18
N GLU A 100 -28.40 28.69 -10.29
CA GLU A 100 -28.10 28.51 -8.86
C GLU A 100 -29.04 27.46 -8.19
N LYS A 101 -30.34 27.53 -8.48
CA LYS A 101 -31.30 26.53 -7.97
C LYS A 101 -31.05 25.13 -8.54
N ARG A 102 -30.60 25.05 -9.78
CA ARG A 102 -30.19 23.78 -10.38
C ARG A 102 -29.01 23.18 -9.66
N LEU A 103 -27.97 23.97 -9.42
CA LEU A 103 -26.78 23.51 -8.70
C LEU A 103 -27.10 23.11 -7.24
N GLU A 104 -27.99 23.84 -6.58
CA GLU A 104 -28.46 23.51 -5.23
C GLU A 104 -29.13 22.13 -5.21
N LYS A 105 -30.08 21.87 -6.13
CA LYS A 105 -30.70 20.56 -6.25
C LYS A 105 -29.73 19.44 -6.59
N CYS A 106 -28.74 19.69 -7.41
CA CYS A 106 -27.70 18.71 -7.69
C CYS A 106 -26.82 18.43 -6.45
N ARG A 107 -26.54 19.44 -5.63
CA ARG A 107 -25.82 19.28 -4.36
C ARG A 107 -26.55 18.39 -3.37
N ASP A 108 -27.88 18.40 -3.34
CA ASP A 108 -28.69 17.50 -2.51
C ASP A 108 -28.42 16.02 -2.82
N TYR A 109 -27.98 15.72 -4.03
CA TYR A 109 -27.54 14.39 -4.48
C TYR A 109 -26.03 14.16 -4.33
N GLY A 110 -25.32 15.03 -3.62
CA GLY A 110 -23.90 14.88 -3.32
C GLY A 110 -22.96 15.36 -4.41
N LEU A 111 -23.45 16.06 -5.47
CA LEU A 111 -22.57 16.67 -6.45
C LEU A 111 -21.85 17.87 -5.83
N ILE A 112 -20.52 17.92 -6.02
CA ILE A 112 -19.68 18.99 -5.49
C ILE A 112 -19.18 19.84 -6.65
N TYR A 113 -19.49 21.12 -6.62
CA TYR A 113 -19.06 22.09 -7.62
C TYR A 113 -18.03 23.03 -7.01
N TYR A 114 -16.89 23.20 -7.68
CA TYR A 114 -15.88 24.21 -7.36
C TYR A 114 -15.44 24.95 -8.60
N TYR A 115 -15.02 26.18 -8.37
CA TYR A 115 -14.43 26.99 -9.44
C TYR A 115 -13.04 26.46 -9.76
N ARG A 116 -12.70 26.41 -11.02
CA ARG A 116 -11.33 26.11 -11.45
C ARG A 116 -10.41 27.27 -11.06
N THR A 117 -9.13 26.98 -10.86
CA THR A 117 -8.13 28.00 -10.60
C THR A 117 -8.13 29.01 -11.75
N GLY A 118 -8.46 30.30 -11.45
CA GLY A 118 -8.58 31.37 -12.44
C GLY A 118 -10.01 31.71 -12.88
N GLU A 119 -11.02 30.93 -12.52
CA GLU A 119 -12.42 31.31 -12.67
C GLU A 119 -12.78 32.32 -11.58
N LYS A 120 -12.94 33.59 -11.96
CA LYS A 120 -13.44 34.62 -11.04
C LYS A 120 -14.90 34.35 -10.73
N GLN A 121 -15.27 34.42 -9.46
CA GLN A 121 -16.68 34.58 -9.09
C GLN A 121 -17.16 35.91 -9.69
N ASN A 122 -17.89 35.87 -10.77
CA ASN A 122 -18.68 37.00 -11.22
C ASN A 122 -19.87 37.19 -10.27
N LYS A 123 -19.56 37.56 -9.01
CA LYS A 123 -20.51 38.18 -8.09
C LYS A 123 -20.18 39.66 -8.02
N GLU A 124 -20.43 40.37 -9.11
CA GLU A 124 -20.61 41.81 -9.09
C GLU A 124 -20.96 42.24 -10.50
N ILE A 125 -22.23 42.19 -10.83
CA ILE A 125 -22.94 43.11 -11.72
C ILE A 125 -24.42 42.72 -11.62
N LEU A 126 -25.11 43.30 -10.64
CA LEU A 126 -26.39 44.01 -10.69
C LEU A 126 -26.91 44.18 -9.28
#